data_5de054c9bfccaacf51731016df1cba09
#
_entry.id   5de054c9bfccaacf51731016df1cba09
#
_cell.length_a   1.000
_cell.length_b   1.000
_cell.length_c   1.000
_cell.angle_alpha   90.00
_cell.angle_beta   90.00
_cell.angle_gamma   90.00
#
_symmetry.space_group_name_H-M   'P 1'
#
loop_
_entity.id
_entity.type
_entity.pdbx_description
1 polymer ?
#
loop_
_entity_poly.entity_id
_entity_poly.type
_entity_poly.pdbx_seq_one_letter_code
_entity_poly.pdbx_strand_id
1 'polypeptide(L)'
;FICIGTLTVKPQFYLGMLLTLVNTSSFISIQGAYDADFLSFANSNLAGPIGLLFAFVWTLIARPFGAELAAKRLTRFSWRDIVSLTEPATLSEHRKLGVQMLDRLMQHLPRLGLIGQDTGVALREVRVALNLLDLLAYTPRVVGAPQVLLHQVVAEVGGYFKACLKAGERLPAPSPLLMTLDRTRRALNTECDEGARLHLLHALSGLRLALLPGVEFVGSSALEEPLPHGIDGAPL
;
A
#
# COMPACT_ATOMS: atom_id res chain seq x y z
N PHE A 1 -26.76 -29.77 -11.26
CA PHE A 1 -26.22 -29.13 -12.46
C PHE A 1 -26.90 -27.79 -12.76
N ILE A 2 -28.24 -27.73 -12.83
CA ILE A 2 -29.01 -26.52 -13.16
C ILE A 2 -28.71 -25.38 -12.14
N CYS A 3 -28.74 -25.66 -10.83
CA CYS A 3 -28.45 -24.68 -9.80
C CYS A 3 -27.01 -24.14 -9.86
N ILE A 4 -26.05 -25.00 -10.20
CA ILE A 4 -24.64 -24.60 -10.35
C ILE A 4 -24.50 -23.73 -11.61
N GLY A 5 -25.14 -24.12 -12.71
CA GLY A 5 -25.16 -23.38 -13.97
C GLY A 5 -25.74 -21.97 -13.84
N THR A 6 -26.83 -21.79 -13.07
CA THR A 6 -27.42 -20.46 -12.85
C THR A 6 -26.57 -19.53 -12.01
N LEU A 7 -25.75 -20.06 -11.10
CA LEU A 7 -24.80 -19.29 -10.30
C LEU A 7 -23.57 -18.81 -11.09
N THR A 8 -23.24 -19.47 -12.21
CA THR A 8 -22.13 -19.02 -13.10
C THR A 8 -22.42 -17.70 -13.81
N VAL A 9 -23.69 -17.28 -13.88
CA VAL A 9 -24.08 -15.99 -14.47
C VAL A 9 -23.58 -14.80 -13.65
N LYS A 10 -23.27 -14.98 -12.37
CA LYS A 10 -22.71 -13.91 -11.52
C LYS A 10 -21.19 -13.88 -11.66
N PRO A 11 -20.58 -12.77 -12.14
CA PRO A 11 -19.13 -12.69 -12.40
C PRO A 11 -18.27 -12.95 -11.17
N GLN A 12 -18.80 -12.71 -9.97
CA GLN A 12 -18.11 -12.94 -8.69
C GLN A 12 -17.88 -14.43 -8.40
N PHE A 13 -18.74 -15.32 -8.89
CA PHE A 13 -18.70 -16.76 -8.60
C PHE A 13 -18.31 -17.60 -9.81
N TYR A 14 -18.10 -16.97 -10.97
CA TYR A 14 -17.87 -17.68 -12.23
C TYR A 14 -16.74 -18.71 -12.15
N LEU A 15 -15.59 -18.31 -11.66
CA LEU A 15 -14.39 -19.18 -11.59
C LEU A 15 -14.59 -20.34 -10.60
N GLY A 16 -15.18 -20.07 -9.43
CA GLY A 16 -15.45 -21.09 -8.43
C GLY A 16 -16.48 -22.11 -8.90
N MET A 17 -17.54 -21.63 -9.55
CA MET A 17 -18.59 -22.50 -10.08
C MET A 17 -18.14 -23.32 -11.30
N LEU A 18 -17.30 -22.73 -12.17
CA LEU A 18 -16.68 -23.46 -13.28
C LEU A 18 -15.81 -24.61 -12.75
N LEU A 19 -14.97 -24.35 -11.76
CA LEU A 19 -14.12 -25.38 -11.12
C LEU A 19 -14.99 -26.46 -10.47
N THR A 20 -16.08 -26.09 -9.80
CA THR A 20 -17.01 -27.04 -9.18
C THR A 20 -17.69 -27.90 -10.24
N LEU A 21 -18.10 -27.29 -11.35
CA LEU A 21 -18.76 -28.03 -12.46
C LEU A 21 -17.80 -29.06 -13.08
N VAL A 22 -16.55 -28.67 -13.36
CA VAL A 22 -15.51 -29.56 -13.92
C VAL A 22 -15.20 -30.70 -12.95
N ASN A 23 -15.02 -30.41 -11.66
CA ASN A 23 -14.79 -31.45 -10.67
C ASN A 23 -16.00 -32.40 -10.54
N THR A 24 -17.23 -31.86 -10.49
CA THR A 24 -18.44 -32.69 -10.39
C THR A 24 -18.59 -33.60 -11.61
N SER A 25 -18.27 -33.11 -12.83
CA SER A 25 -18.29 -33.94 -14.04
C SER A 25 -17.25 -35.08 -14.01
N SER A 26 -16.11 -34.84 -13.39
CA SER A 26 -15.06 -35.86 -13.22
C SER A 26 -15.46 -36.96 -12.21
N PHE A 27 -16.29 -36.63 -11.20
CA PHE A 27 -16.85 -37.60 -10.27
C PHE A 27 -17.95 -38.49 -10.90
N ILE A 28 -18.64 -37.99 -11.93
CA ILE A 28 -19.65 -38.74 -12.67
C ILE A 28 -18.96 -39.42 -13.88
N SER A 29 -17.81 -40.02 -13.69
CA SER A 29 -17.18 -40.79 -14.77
C SER A 29 -18.04 -42.01 -15.11
N ILE A 30 -18.75 -41.93 -16.25
CA ILE A 30 -19.50 -43.07 -16.80
C ILE A 30 -18.49 -44.06 -17.30
N GLN A 31 -18.24 -45.09 -16.51
CA GLN A 31 -17.40 -46.22 -16.96
C GLN A 31 -18.23 -47.12 -17.85
N GLY A 32 -17.71 -47.44 -19.04
CA GLY A 32 -18.39 -48.29 -20.02
C GLY A 32 -18.46 -49.79 -19.58
N ALA A 33 -17.91 -50.16 -18.42
CA ALA A 33 -18.01 -51.48 -17.81
C ALA A 33 -18.51 -51.33 -16.35
N TYR A 34 -19.52 -52.12 -15.98
CA TYR A 34 -20.07 -52.17 -14.63
C TYR A 34 -19.10 -52.99 -13.76
N ASP A 35 -18.22 -52.32 -13.04
CA ASP A 35 -17.38 -52.91 -12.02
C ASP A 35 -17.98 -52.60 -10.64
N ALA A 36 -18.51 -53.64 -9.98
CA ALA A 36 -19.29 -53.52 -8.75
C ALA A 36 -18.42 -53.43 -7.48
N ASP A 37 -17.21 -52.88 -7.57
CA ASP A 37 -16.39 -52.66 -6.37
C ASP A 37 -16.83 -51.37 -5.64
N PHE A 38 -17.77 -51.57 -4.70
CA PHE A 38 -18.30 -50.49 -3.84
C PHE A 38 -17.19 -49.80 -3.03
N LEU A 39 -16.17 -50.52 -2.61
CA LEU A 39 -15.05 -49.99 -1.82
C LEU A 39 -14.23 -49.02 -2.65
N SER A 40 -13.90 -49.35 -3.88
CA SER A 40 -13.19 -48.50 -4.80
C SER A 40 -14.01 -47.25 -5.15
N PHE A 41 -15.28 -47.38 -5.42
CA PHE A 41 -16.21 -46.30 -5.67
C PHE A 41 -16.33 -45.36 -4.47
N ALA A 42 -16.55 -45.89 -3.26
CA ALA A 42 -16.67 -45.11 -2.03
C ALA A 42 -15.36 -44.36 -1.72
N ASN A 43 -14.23 -45.00 -1.86
CA ASN A 43 -12.93 -44.39 -1.58
C ASN A 43 -12.63 -43.23 -2.57
N SER A 44 -12.89 -43.42 -3.86
CA SER A 44 -12.71 -42.38 -4.87
C SER A 44 -13.64 -41.18 -4.68
N ASN A 45 -14.91 -41.46 -4.34
CA ASN A 45 -15.89 -40.39 -4.11
C ASN A 45 -15.70 -39.66 -2.77
N LEU A 46 -15.07 -40.29 -1.75
CA LEU A 46 -14.76 -39.64 -0.48
C LEU A 46 -13.48 -38.80 -0.55
N ALA A 47 -12.47 -39.32 -1.24
CA ALA A 47 -11.17 -38.64 -1.36
C ALA A 47 -11.28 -37.23 -1.97
N GLY A 48 -12.13 -37.06 -2.97
CA GLY A 48 -12.34 -35.76 -3.64
C GLY A 48 -12.88 -34.66 -2.70
N PRO A 49 -14.04 -34.85 -2.04
CA PRO A 49 -14.57 -33.87 -1.08
C PRO A 49 -13.63 -33.59 0.09
N ILE A 50 -12.94 -34.62 0.61
CA ILE A 50 -11.95 -34.44 1.68
C ILE A 50 -10.77 -33.60 1.20
N GLY A 51 -10.25 -33.86 -0.01
CA GLY A 51 -9.18 -33.06 -0.61
C GLY A 51 -9.61 -31.61 -0.84
N LEU A 52 -10.83 -31.41 -1.31
CA LEU A 52 -11.39 -30.07 -1.52
C LEU A 52 -11.59 -29.30 -0.21
N LEU A 53 -12.08 -29.97 0.82
CA LEU A 53 -12.22 -29.41 2.18
C LEU A 53 -10.85 -29.03 2.74
N PHE A 54 -9.87 -29.91 2.60
CA PHE A 54 -8.50 -29.62 3.03
C PHE A 54 -7.91 -28.40 2.31
N ALA A 55 -8.05 -28.34 0.97
CA ALA A 55 -7.58 -27.20 0.18
C ALA A 55 -8.29 -25.89 0.58
N PHE A 56 -9.59 -25.96 0.86
CA PHE A 56 -10.37 -24.82 1.33
C PHE A 56 -9.87 -24.31 2.69
N VAL A 57 -9.74 -25.20 3.68
CA VAL A 57 -9.23 -24.89 5.01
C VAL A 57 -7.81 -24.33 4.92
N TRP A 58 -6.95 -24.95 4.11
CA TRP A 58 -5.59 -24.48 3.88
C TRP A 58 -5.55 -23.08 3.28
N THR A 59 -6.41 -22.82 2.31
CA THR A 59 -6.53 -21.49 1.68
C THR A 59 -6.97 -20.43 2.70
N LEU A 60 -7.93 -20.76 3.57
CA LEU A 60 -8.39 -19.85 4.63
C LEU A 60 -7.29 -19.52 5.63
N ILE A 61 -6.44 -20.50 5.97
CA ILE A 61 -5.32 -20.31 6.90
C ILE A 61 -4.17 -19.55 6.22
N ALA A 62 -3.79 -19.94 5.01
CA ALA A 62 -2.63 -19.38 4.32
C ALA A 62 -2.85 -17.96 3.81
N ARG A 63 -4.07 -17.61 3.42
CA ARG A 63 -4.41 -16.31 2.82
C ARG A 63 -4.09 -15.10 3.70
N PRO A 64 -4.52 -15.02 4.98
CA PRO A 64 -4.22 -13.86 5.83
C PRO A 64 -2.73 -13.73 6.13
N PHE A 65 -2.03 -14.85 6.37
CA PHE A 65 -0.58 -14.81 6.64
C PHE A 65 0.23 -14.29 5.45
N GLY A 66 -0.11 -14.70 4.23
CA GLY A 66 0.57 -14.22 3.02
C GLY A 66 0.42 -12.73 2.79
N ALA A 67 -0.75 -12.18 3.06
CA ALA A 67 -1.07 -10.77 2.88
C ALA A 67 -0.36 -9.86 3.88
N GLU A 68 -0.38 -10.21 5.16
CA GLU A 68 0.30 -9.45 6.21
C GLU A 68 1.82 -9.45 6.02
N LEU A 69 2.39 -10.60 5.69
CA LEU A 69 3.82 -10.70 5.37
C LEU A 69 4.20 -9.87 4.14
N ALA A 70 3.36 -9.86 3.10
CA ALA A 70 3.57 -9.05 1.91
C ALA A 70 3.55 -7.54 2.23
N ALA A 71 2.61 -7.10 3.04
CA ALA A 71 2.52 -5.71 3.47
C ALA A 71 3.73 -5.29 4.32
N LYS A 72 4.13 -6.10 5.30
CA LYS A 72 5.34 -5.85 6.11
C LYS A 72 6.61 -5.79 5.25
N ARG A 73 6.72 -6.67 4.24
CA ARG A 73 7.83 -6.63 3.28
C ARG A 73 7.80 -5.35 2.45
N LEU A 74 6.64 -4.96 1.92
CA LEU A 74 6.49 -3.73 1.15
C LEU A 74 6.92 -2.51 1.95
N THR A 75 6.46 -2.36 3.19
CA THR A 75 6.84 -1.27 4.09
C THR A 75 8.36 -1.25 4.33
N ARG A 76 8.97 -2.41 4.59
CA ARG A 76 10.44 -2.49 4.76
C ARG A 76 11.22 -2.13 3.49
N PHE A 77 10.72 -2.50 2.32
CA PHE A 77 11.34 -2.08 1.05
C PHE A 77 11.23 -0.58 0.87
N SER A 78 10.07 0.03 1.14
CA SER A 78 9.89 1.48 1.08
C SER A 78 10.85 2.22 2.03
N TRP A 79 11.06 1.73 3.24
CA TRP A 79 12.04 2.33 4.17
C TRP A 79 13.48 2.21 3.67
N ARG A 80 13.85 1.09 3.04
CA ARG A 80 15.18 0.93 2.42
C ARG A 80 15.38 1.90 1.26
N ASP A 81 14.37 2.04 0.43
CA ASP A 81 14.40 2.97 -0.70
C ASP A 81 14.53 4.43 -0.20
N ILE A 82 13.78 4.81 0.88
CA ILE A 82 13.94 6.13 1.52
C ILE A 82 15.36 6.33 2.08
N VAL A 83 15.93 5.33 2.73
CA VAL A 83 17.31 5.41 3.21
C VAL A 83 18.27 5.59 2.03
N SER A 84 18.10 4.86 0.94
CA SER A 84 18.94 5.01 -0.26
C SER A 84 18.80 6.39 -0.90
N LEU A 85 17.63 7.05 -0.81
CA LEU A 85 17.45 8.44 -1.24
C LEU A 85 18.26 9.44 -0.41
N THR A 86 18.60 9.11 0.85
CA THR A 86 19.42 9.98 1.71
C THR A 86 20.93 9.75 1.56
N GLU A 87 21.33 8.76 0.78
CA GLU A 87 22.74 8.49 0.47
C GLU A 87 23.22 9.36 -0.70
N PRO A 88 24.54 9.67 -0.75
CA PRO A 88 25.11 10.47 -1.84
C PRO A 88 24.94 9.75 -3.18
N ALA A 89 24.14 10.30 -4.07
CA ALA A 89 23.92 9.78 -5.42
C ALA A 89 23.54 10.93 -6.37
N THR A 90 23.51 10.65 -7.66
CA THR A 90 23.07 11.64 -8.64
C THR A 90 21.55 11.84 -8.59
N LEU A 91 21.08 13.04 -8.95
CA LEU A 91 19.64 13.34 -8.98
C LEU A 91 18.89 12.39 -9.93
N SER A 92 19.52 11.91 -11.00
CA SER A 92 18.94 10.94 -11.93
C SER A 92 18.74 9.57 -11.28
N GLU A 93 19.65 9.13 -10.41
CA GLU A 93 19.52 7.88 -9.65
C GLU A 93 18.41 8.01 -8.61
N HIS A 94 18.36 9.12 -7.87
CA HIS A 94 17.28 9.40 -6.92
C HIS A 94 15.90 9.41 -7.61
N ARG A 95 15.77 10.02 -8.79
CA ARG A 95 14.51 9.99 -9.57
C ARG A 95 14.11 8.58 -9.99
N LYS A 96 15.06 7.74 -10.42
CA LYS A 96 14.77 6.33 -10.74
C LYS A 96 14.22 5.59 -9.53
N LEU A 97 14.81 5.77 -8.35
CA LEU A 97 14.31 5.18 -7.11
C LEU A 97 12.87 5.63 -6.81
N GLY A 98 12.58 6.92 -6.93
CA GLY A 98 11.22 7.45 -6.71
C GLY A 98 10.18 6.86 -7.67
N VAL A 99 10.53 6.74 -8.96
CA VAL A 99 9.66 6.11 -9.96
C VAL A 99 9.43 4.63 -9.63
N GLN A 100 10.48 3.90 -9.24
CA GLN A 100 10.37 2.50 -8.84
C GLN A 100 9.49 2.30 -7.60
N MET A 101 9.59 3.20 -6.61
CA MET A 101 8.71 3.17 -5.43
C MET A 101 7.26 3.37 -5.82
N LEU A 102 6.98 4.35 -6.68
CA LEU A 102 5.63 4.64 -7.15
C LEU A 102 5.06 3.48 -7.97
N ASP A 103 5.83 2.92 -8.90
CA ASP A 103 5.43 1.77 -9.71
C ASP A 103 5.12 0.55 -8.84
N ARG A 104 5.98 0.25 -7.87
CA ARG A 104 5.76 -0.82 -6.91
C ARG A 104 4.48 -0.61 -6.10
N LEU A 105 4.22 0.62 -5.64
CA LEU A 105 2.99 0.94 -4.94
C LEU A 105 1.77 0.69 -5.83
N MET A 106 1.78 1.19 -7.07
CA MET A 106 0.67 1.01 -8.01
C MET A 106 0.38 -0.47 -8.31
N GLN A 107 1.41 -1.31 -8.41
CA GLN A 107 1.23 -2.75 -8.60
C GLN A 107 0.58 -3.44 -7.38
N HIS A 108 0.82 -2.94 -6.18
CA HIS A 108 0.30 -3.54 -4.95
C HIS A 108 -1.03 -2.92 -4.47
N LEU A 109 -1.38 -1.73 -4.94
CA LEU A 109 -2.57 -0.99 -4.51
C LEU A 109 -3.87 -1.82 -4.62
N PRO A 110 -4.16 -2.53 -5.73
CA PRO A 110 -5.37 -3.33 -5.85
C PRO A 110 -5.44 -4.47 -4.82
N ARG A 111 -4.29 -5.00 -4.41
CA ARG A 111 -4.21 -6.08 -3.42
C ARG A 111 -4.40 -5.57 -2.00
N LEU A 112 -3.90 -4.38 -1.69
CA LEU A 112 -4.05 -3.74 -0.38
C LEU A 112 -5.52 -3.39 -0.11
N GLY A 113 -6.25 -2.87 -1.09
CA GLY A 113 -7.68 -2.58 -0.97
C GLY A 113 -8.55 -3.80 -0.71
N LEU A 114 -8.19 -4.97 -1.28
CA LEU A 114 -8.93 -6.23 -1.06
C LEU A 114 -8.76 -6.80 0.36
N ILE A 115 -7.72 -6.39 1.09
CA ILE A 115 -7.35 -6.96 2.39
C ILE A 115 -7.83 -6.06 3.53
N GLY A 116 -8.45 -4.90 3.22
CA GLY A 116 -8.86 -3.91 4.24
C GLY A 116 -7.67 -3.30 5.00
N GLN A 117 -6.45 -3.45 4.47
CA GLN A 117 -5.27 -2.80 5.04
C GLN A 117 -5.26 -1.32 4.67
N ASP A 118 -4.80 -0.52 5.63
CA ASP A 118 -4.75 0.93 5.50
C ASP A 118 -3.79 1.36 4.37
N THR A 119 -4.38 1.62 3.20
CA THR A 119 -3.68 2.14 2.02
C THR A 119 -2.96 3.46 2.35
N GLY A 120 -3.44 4.17 3.38
CA GLY A 120 -2.84 5.41 3.88
C GLY A 120 -1.41 5.21 4.39
N VAL A 121 -1.09 4.06 4.98
CA VAL A 121 0.28 3.76 5.44
C VAL A 121 1.24 3.67 4.26
N ALA A 122 0.89 2.93 3.21
CA ALA A 122 1.73 2.79 2.02
C ALA A 122 1.91 4.13 1.28
N LEU A 123 0.85 4.91 1.14
CA LEU A 123 0.88 6.24 0.54
C LEU A 123 1.73 7.22 1.34
N ARG A 124 1.77 7.09 2.67
CA ARG A 124 2.59 7.93 3.56
C ARG A 124 4.08 7.80 3.26
N GLU A 125 4.58 6.57 3.09
CA GLU A 125 5.99 6.32 2.78
C GLU A 125 6.38 6.87 1.40
N VAL A 126 5.52 6.70 0.41
CA VAL A 126 5.76 7.28 -0.92
C VAL A 126 5.75 8.81 -0.87
N ARG A 127 4.88 9.41 -0.06
CA ARG A 127 4.88 10.86 0.15
C ARG A 127 6.19 11.35 0.76
N VAL A 128 6.74 10.62 1.76
CA VAL A 128 8.07 10.94 2.32
C VAL A 128 9.13 10.93 1.22
N ALA A 129 9.15 9.89 0.39
CA ALA A 129 10.11 9.76 -0.69
C ALA A 129 10.01 10.90 -1.73
N LEU A 130 8.78 11.25 -2.16
CA LEU A 130 8.56 12.34 -3.13
C LEU A 130 9.01 13.69 -2.56
N ASN A 131 8.67 13.98 -1.30
CA ASN A 131 9.12 15.22 -0.65
C ASN A 131 10.65 15.26 -0.48
N LEU A 132 11.31 14.12 -0.20
CA LEU A 132 12.78 14.05 -0.18
C LEU A 132 13.39 14.31 -1.57
N LEU A 133 12.78 13.78 -2.63
CA LEU A 133 13.22 14.05 -4.01
C LEU A 133 13.13 15.53 -4.34
N ASP A 134 12.05 16.20 -3.95
CA ASP A 134 11.90 17.65 -4.14
C ASP A 134 12.97 18.41 -3.33
N LEU A 135 13.23 18.04 -2.08
CA LEU A 135 14.30 18.64 -1.31
C LEU A 135 15.66 18.49 -2.01
N LEU A 136 16.01 17.28 -2.46
CA LEU A 136 17.27 17.01 -3.14
C LEU A 136 17.41 17.75 -4.47
N ALA A 137 16.30 17.94 -5.20
CA ALA A 137 16.29 18.64 -6.47
C ALA A 137 16.48 20.15 -6.33
N TYR A 138 15.95 20.75 -5.26
CA TYR A 138 16.01 22.21 -5.06
C TYR A 138 17.08 22.67 -4.09
N THR A 139 17.64 21.81 -3.22
CA THR A 139 18.74 22.12 -2.29
C THR A 139 19.95 22.78 -2.98
N PRO A 140 20.41 22.34 -4.18
CA PRO A 140 21.55 22.99 -4.84
C PRO A 140 21.30 24.45 -5.30
N ARG A 141 20.03 24.88 -5.32
CA ARG A 141 19.65 26.27 -5.69
C ARG A 141 19.68 27.23 -4.50
N VAL A 142 19.93 26.71 -3.31
CA VAL A 142 19.96 27.48 -2.06
C VAL A 142 21.39 27.53 -1.56
N VAL A 143 21.82 28.70 -1.06
CA VAL A 143 23.19 28.92 -0.57
C VAL A 143 23.14 29.40 0.88
N GLY A 144 24.17 29.10 1.66
CA GLY A 144 24.30 29.58 3.02
C GLY A 144 23.67 28.68 4.08
N ALA A 145 23.20 29.28 5.17
CA ALA A 145 22.70 28.56 6.33
C ALA A 145 21.49 27.64 6.02
N PRO A 146 20.50 28.05 5.17
CA PRO A 146 19.39 27.16 4.81
C PRO A 146 19.82 25.88 4.10
N GLN A 147 20.85 25.93 3.26
CA GLN A 147 21.38 24.75 2.57
C GLN A 147 21.93 23.71 3.56
N VAL A 148 22.67 24.14 4.56
CA VAL A 148 23.21 23.25 5.62
C VAL A 148 22.07 22.60 6.38
N LEU A 149 21.04 23.36 6.73
CA LEU A 149 19.86 22.83 7.42
C LEU A 149 19.07 21.82 6.56
N LEU A 150 18.97 22.03 5.25
CA LEU A 150 18.34 21.08 4.33
C LEU A 150 19.10 19.75 4.29
N HIS A 151 20.44 19.79 4.21
CA HIS A 151 21.26 18.57 4.30
C HIS A 151 21.10 17.87 5.64
N GLN A 152 20.99 18.62 6.74
CA GLN A 152 20.75 18.06 8.06
C GLN A 152 19.38 17.35 8.12
N VAL A 153 18.33 17.95 7.58
CA VAL A 153 16.99 17.31 7.48
C VAL A 153 17.07 15.98 6.74
N VAL A 154 17.72 15.95 5.57
CA VAL A 154 17.88 14.72 4.78
C VAL A 154 18.63 13.65 5.59
N ALA A 155 19.71 14.00 6.26
CA ALA A 155 20.48 13.07 7.09
C ALA A 155 19.66 12.54 8.29
N GLU A 156 18.91 13.40 8.97
CA GLU A 156 18.08 13.02 10.11
C GLU A 156 16.91 12.11 9.69
N VAL A 157 16.26 12.38 8.54
CA VAL A 157 15.25 11.50 7.97
C VAL A 157 15.84 10.13 7.65
N GLY A 158 17.02 10.08 7.03
CA GLY A 158 17.74 8.83 6.79
C GLY A 158 18.03 8.05 8.06
N GLY A 159 18.51 8.74 9.10
CA GLY A 159 18.75 8.16 10.43
C GLY A 159 17.48 7.59 11.07
N TYR A 160 16.38 8.30 10.97
CA TYR A 160 15.07 7.85 11.47
C TYR A 160 14.61 6.56 10.77
N PHE A 161 14.65 6.48 9.42
CA PHE A 161 14.25 5.27 8.71
C PHE A 161 15.22 4.10 8.89
N LYS A 162 16.52 4.36 9.10
CA LYS A 162 17.49 3.33 9.55
C LYS A 162 17.10 2.75 10.91
N ALA A 163 16.65 3.58 11.85
CA ALA A 163 16.15 3.12 13.15
C ALA A 163 14.87 2.29 13.03
N CYS A 164 13.91 2.72 12.19
CA CYS A 164 12.70 1.95 11.89
C CYS A 164 13.01 0.58 11.26
N LEU A 165 13.96 0.52 10.33
CA LEU A 165 14.42 -0.74 9.73
C LEU A 165 15.01 -1.69 10.77
N LYS A 166 15.79 -1.17 11.73
CA LYS A 166 16.38 -1.94 12.82
C LYS A 166 15.33 -2.44 13.82
N ALA A 167 14.35 -1.60 14.15
CA ALA A 167 13.25 -1.96 15.03
C ALA A 167 12.27 -2.94 14.37
N GLY A 168 12.17 -2.93 13.04
CA GLY A 168 11.19 -3.73 12.29
C GLY A 168 9.77 -3.16 12.29
N GLU A 169 9.57 -2.01 12.91
CA GLU A 169 8.32 -1.26 13.02
C GLU A 169 8.55 0.23 12.84
N ARG A 170 7.50 0.98 12.56
CA ARG A 170 7.58 2.44 12.46
C ARG A 170 7.64 3.06 13.85
N LEU A 171 8.75 3.72 14.14
CA LEU A 171 8.94 4.45 15.38
C LEU A 171 8.21 5.82 15.35
N PRO A 172 7.87 6.39 16.50
CA PRO A 172 7.44 7.79 16.55
C PRO A 172 8.54 8.70 16.06
N ALA A 173 8.18 9.76 15.33
CA ALA A 173 9.18 10.73 14.84
C ALA A 173 9.86 11.42 16.01
N PRO A 174 11.23 11.44 16.05
CA PRO A 174 11.96 12.05 17.14
C PRO A 174 11.76 13.57 17.15
N SER A 175 11.56 14.14 18.34
CA SER A 175 11.38 15.59 18.53
C SER A 175 12.50 16.43 17.87
N PRO A 176 13.78 16.04 17.93
CA PRO A 176 14.85 16.76 17.24
C PRO A 176 14.61 16.92 15.74
N LEU A 177 14.20 15.86 15.04
CA LEU A 177 13.90 15.90 13.61
C LEU A 177 12.77 16.91 13.30
N LEU A 178 11.71 16.92 14.10
CA LEU A 178 10.60 17.87 13.92
C LEU A 178 11.06 19.31 14.17
N MET A 179 11.92 19.54 15.16
CA MET A 179 12.51 20.85 15.44
C MET A 179 13.42 21.32 14.30
N THR A 180 14.22 20.43 13.72
CA THR A 180 15.08 20.74 12.56
C THR A 180 14.24 21.11 11.34
N LEU A 181 13.15 20.39 11.08
CA LEU A 181 12.19 20.73 10.01
C LEU A 181 11.60 22.14 10.21
N ASP A 182 11.15 22.46 11.42
CA ASP A 182 10.57 23.77 11.72
C ASP A 182 11.60 24.91 11.67
N ARG A 183 12.84 24.64 12.08
CA ARG A 183 13.97 25.58 11.98
C ARG A 183 14.32 25.84 10.51
N THR A 184 14.43 24.78 9.72
CA THR A 184 14.73 24.89 8.28
C THR A 184 13.66 25.69 7.55
N ARG A 185 12.38 25.43 7.86
CA ARG A 185 11.26 26.19 7.29
C ARG A 185 11.34 27.68 7.60
N ARG A 186 11.72 28.04 8.82
CA ARG A 186 11.91 29.47 9.22
C ARG A 186 13.07 30.12 8.49
N ALA A 187 14.20 29.41 8.35
CA ALA A 187 15.37 29.93 7.64
C ALA A 187 15.10 30.17 6.16
N LEU A 188 14.33 29.29 5.49
CA LEU A 188 13.93 29.48 4.09
C LEU A 188 13.04 30.70 3.86
N ASN A 189 12.25 31.11 4.84
CA ASN A 189 11.39 32.29 4.71
C ASN A 189 12.18 33.60 4.68
N THR A 190 13.41 33.61 5.19
CA THR A 190 14.22 34.81 5.35
C THR A 190 15.33 34.96 4.30
N GLU A 191 15.86 33.86 3.75
CA GLU A 191 17.13 33.85 3.01
C GLU A 191 17.07 33.16 1.64
N CYS A 192 15.90 32.94 1.03
CA CYS A 192 15.81 32.11 -0.18
C CYS A 192 15.14 32.82 -1.35
N ASP A 193 15.58 32.50 -2.59
CA ASP A 193 14.91 32.87 -3.83
C ASP A 193 13.48 32.34 -3.91
N GLU A 194 12.55 33.14 -4.41
CA GLU A 194 11.12 32.87 -4.33
C GLU A 194 10.68 31.57 -5.03
N GLY A 195 11.32 31.25 -6.17
CA GLY A 195 10.98 30.07 -6.94
C GLY A 195 11.36 28.77 -6.22
N ALA A 196 12.55 28.67 -5.68
CA ALA A 196 13.01 27.48 -4.93
C ALA A 196 12.32 27.38 -3.56
N ARG A 197 12.04 28.52 -2.92
CA ARG A 197 11.42 28.62 -1.61
C ARG A 197 10.09 27.89 -1.52
N LEU A 198 9.19 28.12 -2.47
CA LEU A 198 7.85 27.50 -2.48
C LEU A 198 7.92 25.97 -2.55
N HIS A 199 8.78 25.44 -3.42
CA HIS A 199 8.97 23.98 -3.54
C HIS A 199 9.53 23.36 -2.26
N LEU A 200 10.55 24.00 -1.67
CA LEU A 200 11.17 23.54 -0.44
C LEU A 200 10.21 23.62 0.76
N LEU A 201 9.45 24.70 0.88
CA LEU A 201 8.44 24.84 1.94
C LEU A 201 7.33 23.79 1.82
N HIS A 202 6.88 23.50 0.60
CA HIS A 202 5.91 22.43 0.34
C HIS A 202 6.47 21.07 0.73
N ALA A 203 7.69 20.76 0.31
CA ALA A 203 8.34 19.49 0.62
C ALA A 203 8.56 19.29 2.14
N LEU A 204 9.03 20.34 2.85
CA LEU A 204 9.20 20.29 4.30
C LEU A 204 7.86 20.13 5.05
N SER A 205 6.82 20.82 4.60
CA SER A 205 5.49 20.70 5.17
C SER A 205 4.90 19.30 4.93
N GLY A 206 5.09 18.76 3.72
CA GLY A 206 4.70 17.40 3.36
C GLY A 206 5.44 16.34 4.17
N LEU A 207 6.75 16.51 4.39
CA LEU A 207 7.55 15.63 5.26
C LEU A 207 7.06 15.68 6.71
N ARG A 208 6.84 16.88 7.25
CA ARG A 208 6.34 17.04 8.62
C ARG A 208 5.01 16.32 8.80
N LEU A 209 4.08 16.50 7.88
CA LEU A 209 2.77 15.85 7.91
C LEU A 209 2.89 14.31 7.80
N ALA A 210 3.77 13.81 6.93
CA ALA A 210 3.97 12.38 6.76
C ALA A 210 4.69 11.71 7.96
N LEU A 211 5.47 12.47 8.75
CA LEU A 211 6.18 11.97 9.92
C LEU A 211 5.34 12.02 11.20
N LEU A 212 4.33 12.89 11.30
CA LEU A 212 3.48 12.99 12.48
C LEU A 212 2.57 11.76 12.59
N PRO A 213 2.52 11.08 13.75
CA PRO A 213 1.54 10.05 14.00
C PRO A 213 0.17 10.71 14.21
N GLY A 214 -0.85 10.21 13.53
CA GLY A 214 -2.25 10.52 13.86
C GLY A 214 -2.95 11.61 13.06
N VAL A 215 -2.36 12.19 12.03
CA VAL A 215 -3.12 12.89 11.01
C VAL A 215 -3.64 11.84 10.01
N GLU A 216 -4.68 11.13 10.41
CA GLU A 216 -5.49 10.41 9.44
C GLU A 216 -5.99 11.41 8.41
N PHE A 217 -5.84 11.04 7.16
CA PHE A 217 -6.37 11.83 6.06
C PHE A 217 -7.90 11.81 6.16
N VAL A 218 -8.47 12.85 6.75
CA VAL A 218 -9.90 13.17 6.65
C VAL A 218 -10.18 13.59 5.20
N GLY A 219 -9.98 12.69 4.26
CA GLY A 219 -10.14 12.94 2.83
C GLY A 219 -11.14 12.00 2.16
N SER A 220 -11.66 11.01 2.92
CA SER A 220 -12.60 10.03 2.38
C SER A 220 -14.02 10.18 2.91
N SER A 221 -14.21 10.73 4.11
CA SER A 221 -15.54 10.88 4.70
C SER A 221 -16.23 12.21 4.37
N ALA A 222 -15.54 13.17 3.77
CA ALA A 222 -16.14 14.46 3.40
C ALA A 222 -16.83 14.45 2.02
N LEU A 223 -16.78 13.34 1.28
CA LEU A 223 -17.48 13.19 -0.01
C LEU A 223 -18.78 12.37 0.11
N GLU A 224 -19.13 11.93 1.31
CA GLU A 224 -20.38 11.20 1.60
C GLU A 224 -21.40 12.04 2.38
N GLU A 225 -21.31 13.36 2.37
CA GLU A 225 -22.45 14.16 2.79
C GLU A 225 -23.54 14.04 1.71
N PRO A 226 -24.67 13.40 2.00
CA PRO A 226 -25.79 13.37 1.07
C PRO A 226 -26.26 14.81 0.87
N LEU A 227 -26.33 15.23 -0.38
CA LEU A 227 -26.98 16.49 -0.78
C LEU A 227 -28.30 16.66 -0.02
N PRO A 228 -28.55 17.80 0.60
CA PRO A 228 -29.80 18.04 1.30
C PRO A 228 -30.95 17.89 0.32
N HIS A 229 -31.72 16.82 0.50
CA HIS A 229 -33.03 16.66 -0.12
C HIS A 229 -33.95 17.77 0.38
N GLY A 230 -34.57 18.44 -0.54
CA GLY A 230 -35.85 19.08 -0.25
C GLY A 230 -35.83 20.60 -0.36
N ILE A 231 -36.09 21.07 -1.56
CA ILE A 231 -36.99 22.21 -1.72
C ILE A 231 -38.24 21.62 -2.38
N ASP A 232 -39.08 21.02 -1.57
CA ASP A 232 -40.46 20.70 -1.98
C ASP A 232 -41.28 21.98 -2.01
N GLY A 233 -42.00 22.09 -3.12
CA GLY A 233 -42.78 23.16 -3.61
C GLY A 233 -43.69 23.88 -2.62
N ALA A 234 -43.75 25.19 -2.79
CA ALA A 234 -44.90 26.01 -2.43
C ALA A 234 -45.98 25.85 -3.47
N PRO A 235 -47.25 25.59 -3.09
CA PRO A 235 -48.37 25.67 -4.01
C PRO A 235 -48.82 27.09 -4.23
N LEU A 236 -49.13 27.44 -5.48
CA LEU A 236 -50.07 28.49 -5.85
C LEU A 236 -51.51 27.93 -5.77
#